data_6a0917815e7dc5634a6b90ea550ede26
#
_entry.id   6a0917815e7dc5634a6b90ea550ede26
#
_cell.length_a   1.000
_cell.length_b   1.000
_cell.length_c   1.000
_cell.angle_alpha   90.00
_cell.angle_beta   90.00
_cell.angle_gamma   90.00
#
_symmetry.space_group_name_H-M   'P 1'
#
loop_
_entity.id
_entity.type
_entity.pdbx_description
1 polymer ?
#
loop_
_entity_poly.entity_id
_entity_poly.type
_entity_poly.pdbx_seq_one_letter_code
_entity_poly.pdbx_strand_id
1 'polypeptide(L)'
;MKSYSILLSLLVLSAFSTRAIDDYKLGPESMPQDGVPRGSVTKHVWNQSKIFPGTVRDYWVYIPAQYDPAQPANVMVFQDGAGYVSTNGAFRVPTVFDNLIHKKELPVIIGIFIEPGKIPSTKKDGSSTSNRSFEYDSLGDAYARFLLEEILPEVGQKYNLTKDAGHRAICGGSSGGICSFTVAWERPHGFRKVLSTIGSFTNIRGGYIYPSLLRKTPKKPLRVFLQDGSNDLDNEHGNWPLANQEMAAALKFSGYDYKFIFGDGKHSGKHGGAIFPEAVKWLWREKEN
;
A
#
# COMPACT_ATOMS: atom_id res chain seq x y z
N MET A 1 26.42 44.61 -59.22
CA MET A 1 25.45 44.59 -58.10
C MET A 1 25.39 43.15 -57.56
N LYS A 2 25.97 42.90 -56.37
CA LYS A 2 25.95 41.57 -55.72
C LYS A 2 24.87 41.60 -54.62
N SER A 3 23.78 40.77 -54.76
CA SER A 3 22.74 40.60 -53.79
C SER A 3 23.22 39.64 -52.70
N TYR A 4 23.20 40.08 -51.46
CA TYR A 4 23.44 39.26 -50.31
C TYR A 4 22.04 38.82 -49.71
N SER A 5 21.72 37.52 -49.79
CA SER A 5 20.58 36.95 -49.12
C SER A 5 20.94 36.66 -47.66
N ILE A 6 20.28 37.34 -46.76
CA ILE A 6 20.38 37.08 -45.31
C ILE A 6 19.43 35.95 -44.96
N LEU A 7 19.99 34.79 -44.59
CA LEU A 7 19.23 33.66 -44.06
C LEU A 7 18.96 33.91 -42.57
N LEU A 8 17.69 34.17 -42.22
CA LEU A 8 17.26 34.35 -40.85
C LEU A 8 16.95 32.95 -40.27
N SER A 9 17.86 32.40 -39.45
CA SER A 9 17.64 31.15 -38.74
C SER A 9 16.76 31.40 -37.51
N LEU A 10 15.50 30.93 -37.56
CA LEU A 10 14.62 30.89 -36.38
C LEU A 10 15.12 29.79 -35.43
N LEU A 11 15.68 30.18 -34.30
CA LEU A 11 15.93 29.28 -33.17
C LEU A 11 14.59 29.03 -32.47
N VAL A 12 14.01 27.86 -32.66
CA VAL A 12 12.89 27.40 -31.85
C VAL A 12 13.43 26.93 -30.50
N LEU A 13 13.34 27.75 -29.45
CA LEU A 13 13.57 27.35 -28.08
C LEU A 13 12.39 26.45 -27.66
N SER A 14 12.57 25.15 -27.70
CA SER A 14 11.70 24.21 -27.01
C SER A 14 11.93 24.38 -25.51
N ALA A 15 10.96 25.00 -24.81
CA ALA A 15 10.93 25.05 -23.34
C ALA A 15 10.69 23.64 -22.82
N PHE A 16 11.76 22.94 -22.48
CA PHE A 16 11.63 21.72 -21.63
C PHE A 16 11.16 22.19 -20.27
N SER A 17 9.89 22.00 -19.98
CA SER A 17 9.37 22.11 -18.62
C SER A 17 10.04 21.02 -17.79
N THR A 18 11.07 21.35 -17.04
CA THR A 18 11.68 20.45 -16.06
C THR A 18 10.68 20.28 -14.91
N ARG A 19 9.92 19.20 -14.92
CA ARG A 19 9.11 18.81 -13.76
C ARG A 19 10.04 18.67 -12.56
N ALA A 20 9.68 19.29 -11.43
CA ALA A 20 10.45 19.10 -10.20
C ALA A 20 10.38 17.63 -9.75
N ILE A 21 11.52 17.10 -9.32
CA ILE A 21 11.59 15.72 -8.80
C ILE A 21 10.62 15.57 -7.62
N ASP A 22 9.84 14.45 -7.59
CA ASP A 22 8.86 14.15 -6.52
C ASP A 22 7.68 15.16 -6.45
N ASP A 23 7.36 15.86 -7.56
CA ASP A 23 6.21 16.78 -7.63
C ASP A 23 4.93 16.03 -8.04
N TYR A 24 4.47 15.15 -7.13
CA TYR A 24 3.23 14.42 -7.31
C TYR A 24 2.09 15.11 -6.57
N LYS A 25 0.98 15.35 -7.27
CA LYS A 25 -0.22 16.03 -6.73
C LYS A 25 -1.41 15.09 -6.69
N LEU A 26 -2.21 15.25 -5.66
CA LEU A 26 -3.44 14.48 -5.52
C LEU A 26 -4.48 14.92 -6.56
N GLY A 27 -5.12 13.94 -7.19
CA GLY A 27 -6.23 14.16 -8.12
C GLY A 27 -7.57 14.38 -7.42
N PRO A 28 -8.64 14.62 -8.20
CA PRO A 28 -10.00 14.88 -7.67
C PRO A 28 -10.55 13.76 -6.80
N GLU A 29 -10.23 12.50 -7.09
CA GLU A 29 -10.69 11.36 -6.30
C GLU A 29 -10.14 11.36 -4.86
N SER A 30 -9.04 12.05 -4.61
CA SER A 30 -8.44 12.21 -3.29
C SER A 30 -8.93 13.45 -2.54
N MET A 31 -9.92 14.17 -3.09
CA MET A 31 -10.53 15.34 -2.48
C MET A 31 -12.00 15.07 -2.15
N PRO A 32 -12.53 15.62 -1.04
CA PRO A 32 -13.96 15.54 -0.76
C PRO A 32 -14.78 16.09 -1.93
N GLN A 33 -15.84 15.39 -2.32
CA GLN A 33 -16.75 15.78 -3.40
C GLN A 33 -18.15 16.03 -2.82
N ASP A 34 -18.85 17.02 -3.37
CA ASP A 34 -20.21 17.33 -2.97
C ASP A 34 -21.17 16.20 -3.37
N GLY A 35 -22.14 15.92 -2.50
CA GLY A 35 -23.13 14.86 -2.74
C GLY A 35 -22.61 13.43 -2.53
N VAL A 36 -21.33 13.22 -2.23
CA VAL A 36 -20.77 11.91 -1.90
C VAL A 36 -21.00 11.58 -0.43
N PRO A 37 -21.75 10.51 -0.11
CA PRO A 37 -21.95 10.08 1.28
C PRO A 37 -20.61 9.67 1.90
N ARG A 38 -20.35 10.15 3.12
CA ARG A 38 -19.11 9.87 3.85
C ARG A 38 -19.26 8.65 4.74
N GLY A 39 -18.29 7.77 4.70
CA GLY A 39 -18.15 6.68 5.65
C GLY A 39 -17.74 7.18 7.05
N SER A 40 -17.73 6.28 8.00
CA SER A 40 -17.32 6.55 9.39
C SER A 40 -15.97 5.91 9.69
N VAL A 41 -15.15 6.58 10.51
CA VAL A 41 -13.86 6.05 11.00
C VAL A 41 -13.92 5.98 12.52
N THR A 42 -13.63 4.81 13.08
CA THR A 42 -13.53 4.61 14.53
C THR A 42 -12.12 4.16 14.90
N LYS A 43 -11.57 4.76 15.97
CA LYS A 43 -10.26 4.40 16.51
C LYS A 43 -10.39 3.39 17.63
N HIS A 44 -9.47 2.42 17.66
CA HIS A 44 -9.38 1.36 18.64
C HIS A 44 -7.93 1.18 19.09
N VAL A 45 -7.75 0.43 20.19
CA VAL A 45 -6.45 0.03 20.72
C VAL A 45 -6.41 -1.49 20.81
N TRP A 46 -5.33 -2.12 20.35
CA TRP A 46 -5.06 -3.54 20.51
C TRP A 46 -3.84 -3.74 21.40
N ASN A 47 -4.04 -4.35 22.58
CA ASN A 47 -3.02 -4.56 23.60
C ASN A 47 -2.99 -6.00 24.16
N GLN A 48 -3.67 -6.93 23.48
CA GLN A 48 -3.79 -8.32 23.92
C GLN A 48 -3.29 -9.33 22.88
N SER A 49 -2.35 -8.88 22.01
CA SER A 49 -1.78 -9.77 21.00
C SER A 49 -1.06 -10.96 21.65
N LYS A 50 -1.40 -12.15 21.18
CA LYS A 50 -0.71 -13.40 21.53
C LYS A 50 0.46 -13.68 20.62
N ILE A 51 0.39 -13.18 19.37
CA ILE A 51 1.44 -13.35 18.35
C ILE A 51 2.58 -12.36 18.58
N PHE A 52 2.25 -11.13 19.00
CA PHE A 52 3.23 -10.11 19.39
C PHE A 52 2.99 -9.68 20.85
N PRO A 53 3.28 -10.56 21.83
CA PRO A 53 2.94 -10.33 23.22
C PRO A 53 3.65 -9.08 23.77
N GLY A 54 2.94 -8.35 24.65
CA GLY A 54 3.46 -7.14 25.29
C GLY A 54 3.41 -5.90 24.39
N THR A 55 2.95 -6.00 23.13
CA THR A 55 2.79 -4.85 22.26
C THR A 55 1.43 -4.18 22.43
N VAL A 56 1.43 -2.85 22.27
CA VAL A 56 0.22 -2.02 22.20
C VAL A 56 0.24 -1.26 20.88
N ARG A 57 -0.90 -1.18 20.21
CA ARG A 57 -1.04 -0.44 18.95
C ARG A 57 -2.41 0.19 18.79
N ASP A 58 -2.44 1.30 18.11
CA ASP A 58 -3.68 1.89 17.60
C ASP A 58 -4.08 1.19 16.28
N TYR A 59 -5.39 1.07 16.07
CA TYR A 59 -5.93 0.75 14.74
C TYR A 59 -7.24 1.50 14.52
N TRP A 60 -7.60 1.70 13.26
CA TRP A 60 -8.85 2.36 12.86
C TRP A 60 -9.63 1.45 11.93
N VAL A 61 -10.94 1.55 12.00
CA VAL A 61 -11.86 0.86 11.10
C VAL A 61 -12.68 1.91 10.38
N TYR A 62 -12.59 1.92 9.04
CA TYR A 62 -13.43 2.72 8.16
C TYR A 62 -14.57 1.86 7.63
N ILE A 63 -15.78 2.36 7.76
CA ILE A 63 -17.01 1.74 7.24
C ILE A 63 -17.62 2.70 6.21
N PRO A 64 -17.73 2.31 4.94
CA PRO A 64 -18.36 3.15 3.92
C PRO A 64 -19.85 3.32 4.19
N ALA A 65 -20.43 4.43 3.75
CA ALA A 65 -21.86 4.73 3.93
C ALA A 65 -22.79 3.69 3.25
N GLN A 66 -22.26 2.97 2.24
CA GLN A 66 -22.98 1.92 1.50
C GLN A 66 -22.88 0.52 2.13
N TYR A 67 -22.26 0.40 3.32
CA TYR A 67 -22.15 -0.88 3.99
C TYR A 67 -23.53 -1.44 4.37
N ASP A 68 -23.77 -2.69 3.99
CA ASP A 68 -24.95 -3.47 4.38
C ASP A 68 -24.50 -4.68 5.23
N PRO A 69 -24.89 -4.79 6.51
CA PRO A 69 -24.51 -5.91 7.37
C PRO A 69 -25.05 -7.26 6.90
N ALA A 70 -26.07 -7.27 6.04
CA ALA A 70 -26.61 -8.53 5.47
C ALA A 70 -25.66 -9.13 4.40
N GLN A 71 -24.74 -8.33 3.86
CA GLN A 71 -23.79 -8.77 2.83
C GLN A 71 -22.35 -8.73 3.37
N PRO A 72 -21.52 -9.75 3.06
CA PRO A 72 -20.12 -9.73 3.48
C PRO A 72 -19.35 -8.66 2.69
N ALA A 73 -18.79 -7.67 3.41
CA ALA A 73 -18.00 -6.60 2.81
C ALA A 73 -16.59 -7.07 2.45
N ASN A 74 -16.05 -6.52 1.36
CA ASN A 74 -14.63 -6.68 1.05
C ASN A 74 -13.77 -6.00 2.13
N VAL A 75 -12.51 -6.40 2.24
CA VAL A 75 -11.58 -5.90 3.26
C VAL A 75 -10.29 -5.41 2.63
N MET A 76 -9.82 -4.26 3.05
CA MET A 76 -8.46 -3.81 2.75
C MET A 76 -7.75 -3.35 4.03
N VAL A 77 -6.61 -3.99 4.32
CA VAL A 77 -5.79 -3.71 5.50
C VAL A 77 -4.61 -2.83 5.10
N PHE A 78 -4.31 -1.84 5.93
CA PHE A 78 -3.25 -0.85 5.70
C PHE A 78 -2.25 -0.87 6.84
N GLN A 79 -0.97 -1.04 6.51
CA GLN A 79 0.14 -0.95 7.45
C GLN A 79 0.56 0.51 7.63
N ASP A 80 1.07 0.88 8.83
CA ASP A 80 1.30 2.30 9.21
C ASP A 80 0.01 3.12 9.05
N GLY A 81 -1.06 2.64 9.64
CA GLY A 81 -2.44 3.00 9.38
C GLY A 81 -2.76 4.48 9.50
N ALA A 82 -2.12 5.20 10.45
CA ALA A 82 -2.33 6.64 10.65
C ALA A 82 -2.06 7.46 9.38
N GLY A 83 -1.04 7.07 8.59
CA GLY A 83 -0.69 7.74 7.33
C GLY A 83 -1.74 7.56 6.24
N TYR A 84 -2.47 6.46 6.26
CA TYR A 84 -3.49 6.13 5.26
C TYR A 84 -4.89 6.65 5.63
N VAL A 85 -5.25 6.61 6.92
CA VAL A 85 -6.56 7.05 7.40
C VAL A 85 -6.68 8.57 7.47
N SER A 86 -5.56 9.30 7.51
CA SER A 86 -5.52 10.76 7.60
C SER A 86 -6.19 11.44 6.40
N THR A 87 -7.09 12.37 6.68
CA THR A 87 -7.76 13.20 5.64
C THR A 87 -6.84 14.24 5.01
N ASN A 88 -5.71 14.55 5.64
CA ASN A 88 -4.70 15.52 5.18
C ASN A 88 -3.40 14.85 4.71
N GLY A 89 -3.33 13.50 4.80
CA GLY A 89 -2.18 12.71 4.38
C GLY A 89 -2.04 12.60 2.86
N ALA A 90 -1.03 11.85 2.44
CA ALA A 90 -0.77 11.60 1.02
C ALA A 90 -1.82 10.67 0.39
N PHE A 91 -2.37 9.70 1.13
CA PHE A 91 -3.27 8.67 0.58
C PHE A 91 -4.76 8.98 0.74
N ARG A 92 -5.17 9.57 1.85
CA ARG A 92 -6.57 9.98 2.14
C ARG A 92 -7.58 8.87 1.86
N VAL A 93 -7.26 7.64 2.26
CA VAL A 93 -8.02 6.44 1.88
C VAL A 93 -9.52 6.54 2.14
N PRO A 94 -10.03 7.04 3.29
CA PRO A 94 -11.46 7.19 3.50
C PRO A 94 -12.13 8.04 2.41
N THR A 95 -11.51 9.18 2.04
CA THR A 95 -12.03 10.08 0.99
C THR A 95 -12.02 9.41 -0.38
N VAL A 96 -10.95 8.70 -0.72
CA VAL A 96 -10.85 7.96 -1.99
C VAL A 96 -11.90 6.86 -2.05
N PHE A 97 -12.09 6.13 -0.95
CA PHE A 97 -13.09 5.06 -0.89
C PHE A 97 -14.51 5.62 -0.98
N ASP A 98 -14.84 6.69 -0.26
CA ASP A 98 -16.13 7.35 -0.37
C ASP A 98 -16.45 7.70 -1.83
N ASN A 99 -15.52 8.37 -2.52
CA ASN A 99 -15.70 8.80 -3.90
C ASN A 99 -15.85 7.62 -4.87
N LEU A 100 -14.96 6.64 -4.80
CA LEU A 100 -14.93 5.53 -5.77
C LEU A 100 -16.04 4.50 -5.53
N ILE A 101 -16.44 4.25 -4.28
CA ILE A 101 -17.58 3.38 -3.96
C ILE A 101 -18.89 4.05 -4.41
N HIS A 102 -19.03 5.35 -4.18
CA HIS A 102 -20.19 6.11 -4.64
C HIS A 102 -20.34 6.07 -6.18
N LYS A 103 -19.22 6.19 -6.90
CA LYS A 103 -19.16 6.07 -8.37
C LYS A 103 -19.33 4.63 -8.88
N LYS A 104 -19.38 3.63 -7.99
CA LYS A 104 -19.37 2.20 -8.32
C LYS A 104 -18.10 1.75 -9.09
N GLU A 105 -17.01 2.48 -8.94
CA GLU A 105 -15.69 2.13 -9.46
C GLU A 105 -14.92 1.20 -8.52
N LEU A 106 -15.37 1.11 -7.25
CA LEU A 106 -14.93 0.12 -6.27
C LEU A 106 -16.14 -0.58 -5.65
N PRO A 107 -15.99 -1.85 -5.25
CA PRO A 107 -16.99 -2.51 -4.42
C PRO A 107 -17.03 -1.89 -3.02
N VAL A 108 -18.02 -2.27 -2.20
CA VAL A 108 -18.07 -1.90 -0.78
C VAL A 108 -16.88 -2.54 -0.07
N ILE A 109 -15.98 -1.72 0.51
CA ILE A 109 -14.74 -2.14 1.16
C ILE A 109 -14.68 -1.54 2.56
N ILE A 110 -14.51 -2.38 3.58
CA ILE A 110 -14.13 -1.96 4.93
C ILE A 110 -12.61 -1.79 4.97
N GLY A 111 -12.14 -0.60 5.39
CA GLY A 111 -10.73 -0.30 5.59
C GLY A 111 -10.30 -0.57 7.04
N ILE A 112 -9.21 -1.31 7.24
CA ILE A 112 -8.62 -1.55 8.55
C ILE A 112 -7.19 -1.00 8.53
N PHE A 113 -6.93 0.03 9.34
CA PHE A 113 -5.67 0.78 9.35
C PHE A 113 -4.94 0.47 10.65
N ILE A 114 -3.75 -0.13 10.57
CA ILE A 114 -3.08 -0.71 11.74
C ILE A 114 -1.70 -0.08 11.89
N GLU A 115 -1.43 0.46 13.09
CA GLU A 115 -0.07 0.86 13.48
C GLU A 115 0.78 -0.36 13.86
N PRO A 116 2.10 -0.30 13.68
CA PRO A 116 2.99 -1.31 14.24
C PRO A 116 2.92 -1.30 15.77
N GLY A 117 3.22 -2.43 16.38
CA GLY A 117 3.26 -2.56 17.82
C GLY A 117 4.32 -1.66 18.46
N LYS A 118 4.01 -1.16 19.64
CA LYS A 118 4.96 -0.48 20.52
C LYS A 118 5.03 -1.26 21.83
N ILE A 119 6.22 -1.53 22.31
CA ILE A 119 6.45 -2.12 23.62
C ILE A 119 6.52 -0.96 24.61
N PRO A 120 5.55 -0.85 25.55
CA PRO A 120 5.57 0.19 26.57
C PRO A 120 6.83 0.14 27.39
N SER A 121 7.41 1.29 27.71
CA SER A 121 8.59 1.35 28.56
C SER A 121 8.23 1.10 30.03
N THR A 122 9.04 0.28 30.70
CA THR A 122 9.05 0.17 32.16
C THR A 122 9.93 1.24 32.83
N LYS A 123 10.64 2.04 32.04
CA LYS A 123 11.50 3.12 32.52
C LYS A 123 10.73 4.38 32.85
N LYS A 124 11.26 5.18 33.78
CA LYS A 124 10.64 6.46 34.22
C LYS A 124 10.51 7.51 33.09
N ASP A 125 11.32 7.41 32.02
CA ASP A 125 11.26 8.31 30.86
C ASP A 125 10.06 8.08 29.93
N GLY A 126 9.28 7.00 30.16
CA GLY A 126 8.04 6.71 29.44
C GLY A 126 8.22 6.39 27.94
N SER A 127 9.46 6.27 27.44
CA SER A 127 9.72 6.00 26.02
C SER A 127 9.33 4.55 25.63
N SER A 128 8.38 4.39 24.72
CA SER A 128 8.05 3.08 24.15
C SER A 128 9.02 2.70 23.03
N THR A 129 9.31 1.40 22.88
CA THR A 129 10.14 0.89 21.78
C THR A 129 9.25 0.43 20.63
N SER A 130 9.54 0.92 19.42
CA SER A 130 8.84 0.47 18.22
C SER A 130 9.19 -0.97 17.88
N ASN A 131 8.17 -1.77 17.62
CA ASN A 131 8.33 -3.14 17.14
C ASN A 131 8.22 -3.26 15.61
N ARG A 132 8.15 -2.12 14.91
CA ARG A 132 7.82 -2.04 13.47
C ARG A 132 8.73 -2.90 12.59
N SER A 133 10.05 -2.77 12.71
CA SER A 133 10.95 -3.54 11.85
C SER A 133 10.86 -5.05 12.15
N PHE A 134 10.69 -5.44 13.41
CA PHE A 134 10.49 -6.84 13.75
C PHE A 134 9.18 -7.40 13.15
N GLU A 135 8.09 -6.65 13.22
CA GLU A 135 6.79 -7.10 12.71
C GLU A 135 6.72 -7.09 11.19
N TYR A 136 7.27 -6.06 10.54
CA TYR A 136 7.06 -5.80 9.12
C TYR A 136 8.15 -6.38 8.22
N ASP A 137 9.42 -6.30 8.64
CA ASP A 137 10.53 -6.75 7.80
C ASP A 137 10.90 -8.21 8.05
N SER A 138 10.43 -8.84 9.15
CA SER A 138 10.64 -10.26 9.37
C SER A 138 9.86 -11.09 8.37
N LEU A 139 10.55 -12.02 7.73
CA LEU A 139 9.93 -12.98 6.83
C LEU A 139 9.20 -14.07 7.62
N GLY A 140 8.22 -14.72 6.97
CA GLY A 140 7.39 -15.76 7.59
C GLY A 140 5.96 -15.27 7.89
N ASP A 141 5.19 -16.11 8.55
CA ASP A 141 3.73 -15.96 8.63
C ASP A 141 3.22 -15.23 9.89
N ALA A 142 4.09 -14.81 10.80
CA ALA A 142 3.68 -14.24 12.09
C ALA A 142 2.72 -13.05 11.93
N TYR A 143 3.06 -12.10 11.04
CA TYR A 143 2.19 -10.95 10.83
C TYR A 143 0.86 -11.33 10.12
N ALA A 144 0.92 -12.28 9.21
CA ALA A 144 -0.29 -12.80 8.57
C ALA A 144 -1.21 -13.48 9.59
N ARG A 145 -0.66 -14.26 10.51
CA ARG A 145 -1.42 -14.86 11.62
C ARG A 145 -2.01 -13.81 12.54
N PHE A 146 -1.24 -12.78 12.89
CA PHE A 146 -1.73 -11.66 13.69
C PHE A 146 -2.99 -11.03 13.05
N LEU A 147 -2.98 -10.81 11.73
CA LEU A 147 -4.16 -10.29 11.03
C LEU A 147 -5.32 -11.29 11.03
N LEU A 148 -5.05 -12.56 10.70
CA LEU A 148 -6.08 -13.57 10.48
C LEU A 148 -6.66 -14.14 11.77
N GLU A 149 -5.85 -14.24 12.84
CA GLU A 149 -6.23 -14.89 14.09
C GLU A 149 -6.64 -13.88 15.17
N GLU A 150 -6.24 -12.60 15.07
CA GLU A 150 -6.52 -11.57 16.06
C GLU A 150 -7.35 -10.41 15.50
N ILE A 151 -6.84 -9.64 14.53
CA ILE A 151 -7.46 -8.39 14.11
C ILE A 151 -8.74 -8.62 13.28
N LEU A 152 -8.71 -9.50 12.29
CA LEU A 152 -9.92 -9.76 11.48
C LEU A 152 -11.05 -10.39 12.30
N PRO A 153 -10.81 -11.35 13.22
CA PRO A 153 -11.84 -11.84 14.14
C PRO A 153 -12.41 -10.74 15.05
N GLU A 154 -11.56 -9.84 15.59
CA GLU A 154 -12.00 -8.73 16.44
C GLU A 154 -12.94 -7.78 15.68
N VAL A 155 -12.54 -7.33 14.50
CA VAL A 155 -13.39 -6.47 13.66
C VAL A 155 -14.64 -7.22 13.18
N GLY A 156 -14.50 -8.52 12.93
CA GLY A 156 -15.57 -9.41 12.50
C GLY A 156 -16.67 -9.66 13.54
N GLN A 157 -16.45 -9.36 14.84
CA GLN A 157 -17.51 -9.40 15.85
C GLN A 157 -18.57 -8.33 15.59
N LYS A 158 -18.20 -7.22 14.98
CA LYS A 158 -19.07 -6.07 14.76
C LYS A 158 -19.52 -5.93 13.31
N TYR A 159 -18.71 -6.38 12.35
CA TYR A 159 -18.95 -6.18 10.93
C TYR A 159 -18.87 -7.48 10.16
N ASN A 160 -19.77 -7.65 9.18
CA ASN A 160 -19.78 -8.83 8.30
C ASN A 160 -18.66 -8.73 7.27
N LEU A 161 -17.50 -9.30 7.57
CA LEU A 161 -16.32 -9.30 6.71
C LEU A 161 -16.32 -10.55 5.81
N THR A 162 -15.96 -10.38 4.54
CA THR A 162 -15.75 -11.53 3.65
C THR A 162 -14.69 -12.49 4.20
N LYS A 163 -14.90 -13.79 3.99
CA LYS A 163 -13.91 -14.83 4.27
C LYS A 163 -13.11 -15.23 3.02
N ASP A 164 -13.52 -14.77 1.85
CA ASP A 164 -12.82 -15.06 0.60
C ASP A 164 -11.54 -14.20 0.48
N ALA A 165 -10.40 -14.86 0.39
CA ALA A 165 -9.10 -14.23 0.19
C ALA A 165 -9.00 -13.41 -1.11
N GLY A 166 -9.76 -13.78 -2.15
CA GLY A 166 -9.87 -13.02 -3.40
C GLY A 166 -10.51 -11.66 -3.23
N HIS A 167 -11.26 -11.47 -2.15
CA HIS A 167 -11.94 -10.24 -1.74
C HIS A 167 -11.27 -9.56 -0.54
N ARG A 168 -10.00 -9.91 -0.25
CA ARG A 168 -9.16 -9.26 0.77
C ARG A 168 -7.90 -8.71 0.15
N ALA A 169 -7.62 -7.44 0.44
CA ALA A 169 -6.42 -6.73 0.02
C ALA A 169 -5.58 -6.28 1.21
N ILE A 170 -4.28 -6.09 0.98
CA ILE A 170 -3.36 -5.56 1.97
C ILE A 170 -2.43 -4.54 1.33
N CYS A 171 -2.14 -3.44 2.04
CA CYS A 171 -1.40 -2.29 1.53
C CYS A 171 -0.39 -1.77 2.55
N GLY A 172 0.74 -1.31 2.06
CA GLY A 172 1.72 -0.58 2.86
C GLY A 172 2.82 0.05 2.05
N GLY A 173 3.59 0.92 2.69
CA GLY A 173 4.76 1.57 2.13
C GLY A 173 6.04 1.15 2.87
N SER A 174 7.17 1.11 2.15
CA SER A 174 8.47 0.77 2.75
C SER A 174 8.46 -0.60 3.41
N SER A 175 8.81 -0.71 4.70
CA SER A 175 8.64 -1.95 5.48
C SER A 175 7.18 -2.44 5.47
N GLY A 176 6.18 -1.54 5.47
CA GLY A 176 4.77 -1.92 5.31
C GLY A 176 4.47 -2.54 3.94
N GLY A 177 5.21 -2.15 2.90
CA GLY A 177 5.09 -2.69 1.54
C GLY A 177 5.57 -4.13 1.44
N ILE A 178 6.76 -4.44 1.97
CA ILE A 178 7.23 -5.84 2.04
C ILE A 178 6.38 -6.67 3.00
N CYS A 179 5.94 -6.12 4.13
CA CYS A 179 5.01 -6.78 5.05
C CYS A 179 3.74 -7.22 4.33
N SER A 180 3.14 -6.33 3.53
CA SER A 180 1.94 -6.62 2.75
C SER A 180 2.16 -7.75 1.76
N PHE A 181 3.31 -7.77 1.09
CA PHE A 181 3.66 -8.87 0.19
C PHE A 181 3.87 -10.17 0.97
N THR A 182 4.63 -10.14 2.07
CA THR A 182 4.91 -11.30 2.93
C THR A 182 3.62 -11.95 3.43
N VAL A 183 2.65 -11.16 3.91
CA VAL A 183 1.34 -11.66 4.37
C VAL A 183 0.63 -12.47 3.28
N ALA A 184 0.51 -11.91 2.08
CA ALA A 184 -0.15 -12.60 0.98
C ALA A 184 0.67 -13.79 0.46
N TRP A 185 1.99 -13.69 0.47
CA TRP A 185 2.89 -14.77 0.09
C TRP A 185 2.78 -15.98 1.02
N GLU A 186 2.81 -15.75 2.32
CA GLU A 186 2.76 -16.81 3.34
C GLU A 186 1.35 -17.39 3.50
N ARG A 187 0.32 -16.55 3.39
CA ARG A 187 -1.09 -16.94 3.62
C ARG A 187 -2.00 -16.52 2.46
N PRO A 188 -1.80 -17.09 1.24
CA PRO A 188 -2.61 -16.74 0.06
C PRO A 188 -4.09 -17.14 0.18
N HIS A 189 -4.44 -17.96 1.17
CA HIS A 189 -5.81 -18.25 1.55
C HIS A 189 -6.43 -17.16 2.44
N GLY A 190 -5.63 -16.25 2.97
CA GLY A 190 -6.06 -15.09 3.76
C GLY A 190 -6.16 -13.81 2.96
N PHE A 191 -5.19 -13.56 2.07
CA PHE A 191 -5.11 -12.35 1.24
C PHE A 191 -4.56 -12.68 -0.14
N ARG A 192 -5.17 -12.11 -1.20
CA ARG A 192 -4.72 -12.32 -2.59
C ARG A 192 -4.44 -11.04 -3.36
N LYS A 193 -4.71 -9.87 -2.81
CA LYS A 193 -4.46 -8.57 -3.43
C LYS A 193 -3.44 -7.80 -2.61
N VAL A 194 -2.34 -7.38 -3.24
CA VAL A 194 -1.23 -6.66 -2.60
C VAL A 194 -1.02 -5.33 -3.29
N LEU A 195 -0.93 -4.25 -2.51
CA LEU A 195 -0.47 -2.94 -2.94
C LEU A 195 0.75 -2.56 -2.10
N SER A 196 1.92 -2.51 -2.75
CA SER A 196 3.19 -2.14 -2.12
C SER A 196 3.74 -0.89 -2.79
N THR A 197 3.93 0.16 -2.01
CA THR A 197 4.57 1.40 -2.46
C THR A 197 5.95 1.52 -1.82
N ILE A 198 6.97 1.91 -2.61
CA ILE A 198 8.34 2.06 -2.10
C ILE A 198 8.79 0.87 -1.24
N GLY A 199 8.43 -0.36 -1.63
CA GLY A 199 8.56 -1.55 -0.80
C GLY A 199 10.01 -1.90 -0.46
N SER A 200 10.27 -2.25 0.81
CA SER A 200 11.61 -2.59 1.30
C SER A 200 12.02 -4.02 0.94
N PHE A 201 11.99 -4.35 -0.37
CA PHE A 201 12.50 -5.66 -0.85
C PHE A 201 14.03 -5.76 -0.81
N THR A 202 14.63 -4.99 0.04
CA THR A 202 16.06 -4.89 0.35
C THR A 202 16.45 -5.78 1.54
N ASN A 203 17.69 -5.68 2.01
CA ASN A 203 18.20 -6.56 3.07
C ASN A 203 18.07 -5.95 4.48
N ILE A 204 16.90 -5.41 4.86
CA ILE A 204 16.68 -5.03 6.26
C ILE A 204 16.68 -6.29 7.14
N ARG A 205 15.87 -7.30 6.75
CA ARG A 205 15.77 -8.63 7.39
C ARG A 205 15.65 -9.76 6.38
N GLY A 206 16.38 -9.68 5.26
CA GLY A 206 16.41 -10.72 4.25
C GLY A 206 15.38 -10.57 3.13
N GLY A 207 14.68 -9.43 3.00
CA GLY A 207 13.62 -9.21 2.01
C GLY A 207 14.04 -9.35 0.54
N TYR A 208 15.33 -9.19 0.26
CA TYR A 208 15.93 -9.37 -1.07
C TYR A 208 15.77 -10.80 -1.65
N ILE A 209 15.35 -11.78 -0.82
CA ILE A 209 15.15 -13.16 -1.26
C ILE A 209 13.92 -13.32 -2.17
N TYR A 210 12.93 -12.44 -2.10
CA TYR A 210 11.65 -12.61 -2.78
C TYR A 210 11.72 -12.75 -4.30
N PRO A 211 12.54 -12.01 -5.05
CA PRO A 211 12.68 -12.23 -6.48
C PRO A 211 13.10 -13.67 -6.83
N SER A 212 14.00 -14.24 -6.03
CA SER A 212 14.43 -15.63 -6.19
C SER A 212 13.33 -16.64 -5.82
N LEU A 213 12.61 -16.40 -4.72
CA LEU A 213 11.49 -17.25 -4.31
C LEU A 213 10.38 -17.26 -5.35
N LEU A 214 10.00 -16.10 -5.90
CA LEU A 214 9.00 -15.97 -6.94
C LEU A 214 9.33 -16.85 -8.16
N ARG A 215 10.62 -16.85 -8.58
CA ARG A 215 11.09 -17.61 -9.75
C ARG A 215 11.15 -19.11 -9.53
N LYS A 216 11.35 -19.54 -8.27
CA LYS A 216 11.60 -20.96 -7.90
C LYS A 216 10.40 -21.64 -7.26
N THR A 217 9.32 -20.92 -6.99
CA THR A 217 8.12 -21.45 -6.33
C THR A 217 6.95 -21.50 -7.31
N PRO A 218 6.09 -22.52 -7.27
CA PRO A 218 4.86 -22.52 -8.03
C PRO A 218 4.03 -21.26 -7.79
N LYS A 219 3.45 -20.72 -8.87
CA LYS A 219 2.68 -19.48 -8.84
C LYS A 219 1.54 -19.55 -7.82
N LYS A 220 1.52 -18.60 -6.90
CA LYS A 220 0.41 -18.39 -5.95
C LYS A 220 -0.67 -17.49 -6.58
N PRO A 221 -1.94 -17.58 -6.15
CA PRO A 221 -3.05 -16.82 -6.76
C PRO A 221 -3.07 -15.37 -6.28
N LEU A 222 -1.98 -14.63 -6.49
CA LEU A 222 -1.82 -13.24 -6.06
C LEU A 222 -1.99 -12.27 -7.22
N ARG A 223 -2.55 -11.10 -6.93
CA ARG A 223 -2.54 -9.89 -7.75
C ARG A 223 -1.72 -8.85 -7.03
N VAL A 224 -0.70 -8.29 -7.68
CA VAL A 224 0.31 -7.45 -7.04
C VAL A 224 0.45 -6.11 -7.76
N PHE A 225 0.21 -5.03 -7.07
CA PHE A 225 0.54 -3.69 -7.54
C PHE A 225 1.78 -3.19 -6.79
N LEU A 226 2.81 -2.81 -7.54
CA LEU A 226 4.04 -2.23 -7.03
C LEU A 226 4.17 -0.78 -7.52
N GLN A 227 4.69 0.09 -6.66
CA GLN A 227 5.11 1.44 -7.02
C GLN A 227 6.45 1.76 -6.38
N ASP A 228 7.33 2.41 -7.16
CA ASP A 228 8.58 2.98 -6.67
C ASP A 228 9.05 4.14 -7.54
N GLY A 229 10.15 4.79 -7.16
CA GLY A 229 10.74 5.91 -7.89
C GLY A 229 12.25 5.84 -7.95
N SER A 230 12.82 6.45 -9.01
CA SER A 230 14.27 6.45 -9.30
C SER A 230 15.12 7.22 -8.28
N ASN A 231 14.49 8.06 -7.45
CA ASN A 231 15.17 8.83 -6.40
C ASN A 231 14.85 8.29 -4.99
N ASP A 232 14.45 7.01 -4.89
CA ASP A 232 14.27 6.34 -3.62
C ASP A 232 15.62 6.00 -2.96
N LEU A 233 15.59 5.41 -1.77
CA LEU A 233 16.76 5.15 -0.92
C LEU A 233 17.80 4.25 -1.62
N ASP A 234 19.05 4.59 -1.36
CA ASP A 234 20.24 3.76 -1.59
C ASP A 234 21.12 3.87 -0.35
N ASN A 235 21.22 2.81 0.46
CA ASN A 235 21.92 2.80 1.73
C ASN A 235 22.47 1.40 2.07
N GLU A 236 22.92 1.19 3.31
CA GLU A 236 23.51 -0.09 3.78
C GLU A 236 22.57 -1.30 3.67
N HIS A 237 21.27 -1.09 3.58
CA HIS A 237 20.30 -2.18 3.38
C HIS A 237 20.08 -2.53 1.91
N GLY A 238 20.51 -1.70 0.98
CA GLY A 238 20.40 -1.89 -0.46
C GLY A 238 19.81 -0.69 -1.19
N ASN A 239 19.53 -0.89 -2.47
CA ASN A 239 18.96 0.10 -3.37
C ASN A 239 17.48 -0.24 -3.64
N TRP A 240 16.55 0.61 -3.17
CA TRP A 240 15.09 0.38 -3.30
C TRP A 240 14.64 0.36 -4.75
N PRO A 241 15.03 1.33 -5.62
CA PRO A 241 14.70 1.31 -7.04
C PRO A 241 15.04 0.00 -7.72
N LEU A 242 16.26 -0.51 -7.53
CA LEU A 242 16.70 -1.77 -8.13
C LEU A 242 15.93 -2.98 -7.55
N ALA A 243 15.71 -3.02 -6.24
CA ALA A 243 15.00 -4.10 -5.58
C ALA A 243 13.54 -4.21 -6.05
N ASN A 244 12.84 -3.09 -6.22
CA ASN A 244 11.47 -3.08 -6.72
C ASN A 244 11.39 -3.42 -8.21
N GLN A 245 12.36 -2.99 -9.02
CA GLN A 245 12.47 -3.41 -10.43
C GLN A 245 12.72 -4.93 -10.54
N GLU A 246 13.56 -5.49 -9.67
CA GLU A 246 13.83 -6.92 -9.65
C GLU A 246 12.59 -7.73 -9.22
N MET A 247 11.83 -7.22 -8.23
CA MET A 247 10.53 -7.79 -7.86
C MET A 247 9.56 -7.80 -9.05
N ALA A 248 9.43 -6.68 -9.77
CA ALA A 248 8.59 -6.58 -10.95
C ALA A 248 9.04 -7.56 -12.06
N ALA A 249 10.35 -7.69 -12.30
CA ALA A 249 10.91 -8.65 -13.25
C ALA A 249 10.63 -10.10 -12.85
N ALA A 250 10.69 -10.43 -11.55
CA ALA A 250 10.38 -11.77 -11.06
C ALA A 250 8.89 -12.10 -11.17
N LEU A 251 8.00 -11.15 -10.85
CA LEU A 251 6.54 -11.29 -11.03
C LEU A 251 6.19 -11.53 -12.50
N LYS A 252 6.83 -10.79 -13.43
CA LYS A 252 6.68 -10.96 -14.88
C LYS A 252 7.11 -12.36 -15.30
N PHE A 253 8.31 -12.76 -14.90
CA PHE A 253 8.87 -14.08 -15.25
C PHE A 253 7.93 -15.23 -14.80
N SER A 254 7.38 -15.13 -13.60
CA SER A 254 6.50 -16.15 -13.01
C SER A 254 5.03 -16.01 -13.45
N GLY A 255 4.71 -15.10 -14.37
CA GLY A 255 3.37 -14.92 -14.94
C GLY A 255 2.30 -14.45 -13.97
N TYR A 256 2.67 -13.67 -12.94
CA TYR A 256 1.71 -13.09 -12.01
C TYR A 256 0.84 -12.01 -12.68
N ASP A 257 -0.36 -11.83 -12.14
CA ASP A 257 -1.19 -10.65 -12.41
C ASP A 257 -0.60 -9.48 -11.62
N TYR A 258 0.19 -8.63 -12.28
CA TYR A 258 0.90 -7.54 -11.62
C TYR A 258 0.89 -6.25 -12.44
N LYS A 259 1.02 -5.13 -11.75
CA LYS A 259 1.31 -3.81 -12.32
C LYS A 259 2.45 -3.17 -11.54
N PHE A 260 3.37 -2.54 -12.24
CA PHE A 260 4.47 -1.77 -11.65
C PHE A 260 4.48 -0.36 -12.23
N ILE A 261 4.37 0.63 -11.36
CA ILE A 261 4.49 2.05 -11.70
C ILE A 261 5.82 2.53 -11.14
N PHE A 262 6.70 2.96 -12.06
CA PHE A 262 8.03 3.48 -11.72
C PHE A 262 8.12 4.92 -12.19
N GLY A 263 8.42 5.84 -11.26
CA GLY A 263 8.53 7.27 -11.54
C GLY A 263 9.85 7.87 -11.09
N ASP A 264 9.84 9.16 -10.79
CA ASP A 264 10.98 9.93 -10.27
C ASP A 264 10.85 10.25 -8.78
N GLY A 265 9.92 9.56 -8.07
CA GLY A 265 9.64 9.79 -6.65
C GLY A 265 10.81 9.44 -5.75
N LYS A 266 10.80 10.06 -4.55
CA LYS A 266 11.68 9.75 -3.42
C LYS A 266 11.01 8.75 -2.49
N HIS A 267 11.69 8.38 -1.39
CA HIS A 267 11.12 7.54 -0.33
C HIS A 267 10.04 8.27 0.46
N SER A 268 8.90 8.49 -0.19
CA SER A 268 7.78 9.24 0.38
C SER A 268 6.43 8.70 -0.11
N GLY A 269 5.36 9.04 0.60
CA GLY A 269 4.00 8.69 0.19
C GLY A 269 3.43 9.51 -0.98
N LYS A 270 4.14 10.51 -1.50
CA LYS A 270 3.59 11.45 -2.51
C LYS A 270 3.19 10.77 -3.80
N HIS A 271 4.12 10.02 -4.41
CA HIS A 271 3.84 9.30 -5.66
C HIS A 271 2.76 8.23 -5.43
N GLY A 272 2.95 7.37 -4.41
CA GLY A 272 1.96 6.34 -4.08
C GLY A 272 0.57 6.90 -3.82
N GLY A 273 0.47 8.02 -3.11
CA GLY A 273 -0.80 8.70 -2.83
C GLY A 273 -1.45 9.30 -4.06
N ALA A 274 -0.67 9.93 -4.95
CA ALA A 274 -1.18 10.53 -6.18
C ALA A 274 -1.80 9.48 -7.12
N ILE A 275 -1.24 8.27 -7.17
CA ILE A 275 -1.75 7.16 -8.01
C ILE A 275 -2.66 6.20 -7.25
N PHE A 276 -2.92 6.42 -5.95
CA PHE A 276 -3.70 5.50 -5.13
C PHE A 276 -5.09 5.19 -5.69
N PRO A 277 -5.88 6.19 -6.18
CA PRO A 277 -7.16 5.91 -6.81
C PRO A 277 -7.06 4.94 -8.01
N GLU A 278 -6.04 5.12 -8.86
CA GLU A 278 -5.79 4.22 -9.99
C GLU A 278 -5.34 2.83 -9.50
N ALA A 279 -4.47 2.78 -8.51
CA ALA A 279 -3.94 1.54 -7.97
C ALA A 279 -5.04 0.66 -7.38
N VAL A 280 -5.98 1.23 -6.60
CA VAL A 280 -7.08 0.46 -6.00
C VAL A 280 -8.09 0.04 -7.06
N LYS A 281 -8.43 0.88 -8.05
CA LYS A 281 -9.28 0.46 -9.18
C LYS A 281 -8.67 -0.72 -9.93
N TRP A 282 -7.38 -0.65 -10.23
CA TRP A 282 -6.68 -1.77 -10.87
C TRP A 282 -6.68 -3.03 -10.00
N LEU A 283 -6.44 -2.89 -8.71
CA LEU A 283 -6.36 -4.01 -7.77
C LEU A 283 -7.71 -4.73 -7.61
N TRP A 284 -8.82 -3.99 -7.65
CA TRP A 284 -10.17 -4.50 -7.48
C TRP A 284 -10.91 -4.79 -8.80
N ARG A 285 -10.27 -4.55 -9.95
CA ARG A 285 -10.88 -4.87 -11.24
C ARG A 285 -11.26 -6.35 -11.33
N GLU A 286 -12.33 -6.64 -12.06
CA GLU A 286 -12.67 -8.01 -12.44
C GLU A 286 -11.51 -8.63 -13.23
N LYS A 287 -11.37 -9.94 -13.18
CA LYS A 287 -10.43 -10.61 -14.08
C LYS A 287 -11.00 -10.51 -15.50
N GLU A 288 -10.21 -10.01 -16.42
CA GLU A 288 -10.42 -10.31 -17.83
C GLU A 288 -10.30 -11.83 -18.00
N ASN A 289 -11.38 -12.46 -18.49
CA ASN A 289 -11.45 -13.89 -18.77
C ASN A 289 -10.51 -14.25 -19.93
#